data_2cc5f1b2eafb410a921637ecef635ea8
#
_entry.id   2cc5f1b2eafb410a921637ecef635ea8
#
_cell.length_a   1.000
_cell.length_b   1.000
_cell.length_c   1.000
_cell.angle_alpha   90.00
_cell.angle_beta   90.00
_cell.angle_gamma   90.00
#
_symmetry.space_group_name_H-M   'P 1'
#
loop_
_entity.id
_entity.type
_entity.pdbx_description
1 polymer ?
#
loop_
_entity_poly.entity_id
_entity_poly.type
_entity_poly.pdbx_seq_one_letter_code
_entity_poly.pdbx_strand_id
1 'polypeptide(L)'
;MKLLPTASLLAIAAMAITAIGSMAAIQNSSTPDVKSPITTTSIAKGETLPLAQKLQGKPVVVDIYASWCPGCKNIAPTLSQLKQQYGRKASFVVFDVTNAKTIKASMKMAKELGLASFFNANKSKTSTVAIIDPATGKIMQQFQNNAEINEYSSVLDSAIAQSRGSDAMKKP
;
A
#
# COMPACT_ATOMS: atom_id res chain seq x y z
N MET A 1 -20.88 -8.21 49.86
CA MET A 1 -20.51 -9.55 50.36
C MET A 1 -19.59 -10.23 49.38
N LYS A 2 -18.36 -10.46 49.88
CA LYS A 2 -17.41 -11.54 49.60
C LYS A 2 -16.76 -11.51 48.21
N LEU A 3 -15.51 -11.18 48.14
CA LEU A 3 -14.19 -11.64 48.55
C LEU A 3 -13.43 -12.25 47.35
N LEU A 4 -12.33 -11.59 47.01
CA LEU A 4 -11.10 -12.11 46.41
C LEU A 4 -10.54 -13.27 47.30
N PRO A 5 -9.43 -13.99 46.95
CA PRO A 5 -8.36 -13.78 45.99
C PRO A 5 -7.88 -15.12 45.32
N THR A 6 -6.87 -15.16 44.50
CA THR A 6 -5.58 -15.79 44.82
C THR A 6 -4.55 -15.60 43.72
N ALA A 7 -3.43 -15.13 44.15
CA ALA A 7 -2.15 -15.12 43.46
C ALA A 7 -1.53 -16.52 43.37
N SER A 8 -0.74 -16.78 42.35
CA SER A 8 0.30 -17.81 42.36
C SER A 8 1.53 -17.35 41.59
N LEU A 9 2.54 -17.09 42.38
CA LEU A 9 3.97 -16.95 42.07
C LEU A 9 4.59 -18.33 41.86
N LEU A 10 5.73 -18.37 41.19
CA LEU A 10 6.88 -19.28 41.20
C LEU A 10 7.27 -19.66 39.75
N ALA A 11 8.50 -19.74 39.32
CA ALA A 11 9.83 -19.41 39.82
C ALA A 11 10.83 -19.75 38.69
N ILE A 12 11.83 -18.94 38.51
CA ILE A 12 13.25 -19.17 38.30
C ILE A 12 13.69 -20.46 37.58
N ALA A 13 14.44 -20.33 36.48
CA ALA A 13 15.65 -21.11 36.23
C ALA A 13 16.57 -20.38 35.22
N ALA A 14 17.67 -19.89 35.76
CA ALA A 14 18.83 -19.46 35.01
C ALA A 14 19.65 -20.72 34.63
N MET A 15 20.19 -20.75 33.40
CA MET A 15 21.35 -21.56 33.07
C MET A 15 22.24 -20.78 32.10
N ALA A 16 23.38 -20.39 32.65
CA ALA A 16 24.57 -19.96 31.93
C ALA A 16 25.37 -21.20 31.50
N ILE A 17 25.83 -21.21 30.26
CA ILE A 17 26.97 -22.06 29.84
C ILE A 17 27.86 -21.23 28.93
N THR A 18 29.06 -20.98 29.43
CA THR A 18 30.29 -20.49 28.82
C THR A 18 31.02 -21.59 28.05
N ALA A 19 31.60 -21.28 26.89
CA ALA A 19 32.84 -21.85 26.32
C ALA A 19 33.15 -21.11 25.00
N ILE A 20 34.16 -20.26 24.92
CA ILE A 20 35.63 -20.42 24.72
C ILE A 20 35.97 -21.22 23.43
N GLY A 21 36.72 -20.57 22.56
CA GLY A 21 37.58 -21.19 21.53
C GLY A 21 37.43 -20.53 20.18
N SER A 22 38.27 -19.88 19.69
CA SER A 22 39.68 -19.81 19.27
C SER A 22 39.79 -19.19 17.87
N MET A 23 40.72 -18.29 17.76
CA MET A 23 41.33 -17.62 16.60
C MET A 23 41.56 -18.53 15.38
N ALA A 24 41.36 -17.96 14.21
CA ALA A 24 42.31 -18.04 13.10
C ALA A 24 42.13 -16.85 12.17
N ALA A 25 43.12 -15.99 12.15
CA ALA A 25 43.33 -14.95 11.15
C ALA A 25 43.87 -15.58 9.87
N ILE A 26 43.28 -15.19 8.73
CA ILE A 26 44.01 -15.21 7.46
C ILE A 26 43.68 -13.90 6.72
N GLN A 27 44.71 -13.02 6.74
CA GLN A 27 44.81 -11.88 5.83
C GLN A 27 45.10 -12.42 4.42
N ASN A 28 44.41 -11.95 3.43
CA ASN A 28 45.04 -11.82 2.13
C ASN A 28 44.47 -10.58 1.37
N SER A 29 45.41 -9.67 1.18
CA SER A 29 45.28 -8.44 0.40
C SER A 29 45.19 -8.79 -1.10
N SER A 30 44.27 -8.15 -1.81
CA SER A 30 44.49 -7.64 -3.17
C SER A 30 43.25 -6.87 -3.65
N THR A 31 43.38 -5.58 -3.74
CA THR A 31 42.59 -4.67 -4.61
C THR A 31 43.24 -4.62 -6.00
N PRO A 32 42.64 -4.05 -7.08
CA PRO A 32 41.33 -3.44 -7.27
C PRO A 32 40.60 -3.97 -8.52
N ASP A 33 39.28 -3.86 -8.62
CA ASP A 33 38.72 -3.29 -9.85
C ASP A 33 37.30 -2.76 -9.62
N VAL A 34 37.10 -1.55 -10.09
CA VAL A 34 35.86 -0.79 -10.06
C VAL A 34 34.89 -1.38 -11.07
N LYS A 35 33.86 -2.06 -10.59
CA LYS A 35 32.65 -2.25 -11.37
C LYS A 35 31.44 -2.22 -10.45
N SER A 36 30.70 -1.11 -10.55
CA SER A 36 29.45 -0.86 -9.80
C SER A 36 28.63 -2.11 -9.66
N PRO A 37 28.24 -2.51 -8.46
CA PRO A 37 27.24 -3.53 -8.29
C PRO A 37 25.90 -2.92 -8.66
N ILE A 38 25.32 -3.41 -9.76
CA ILE A 38 23.88 -3.36 -9.94
C ILE A 38 23.32 -4.11 -8.75
N THR A 39 22.89 -3.37 -7.74
CA THR A 39 22.15 -3.93 -6.61
C THR A 39 20.85 -4.46 -7.17
N THR A 40 20.86 -5.74 -7.52
CA THR A 40 19.63 -6.50 -7.74
C THR A 40 18.99 -6.61 -6.37
N THR A 41 18.24 -5.58 -5.97
CA THR A 41 17.37 -5.64 -4.81
C THR A 41 16.36 -6.73 -5.11
N SER A 42 16.58 -7.89 -4.55
CA SER A 42 15.60 -8.96 -4.43
C SER A 42 14.37 -8.35 -3.76
N ILE A 43 13.32 -8.10 -4.55
CA ILE A 43 12.05 -7.57 -4.05
C ILE A 43 11.46 -8.67 -3.18
N ALA A 44 11.62 -8.54 -1.87
CA ALA A 44 10.94 -9.37 -0.89
C ALA A 44 9.43 -9.21 -1.12
N LYS A 45 8.74 -10.33 -1.24
CA LYS A 45 7.28 -10.45 -1.42
C LYS A 45 6.57 -9.71 -0.28
N GLY A 46 6.12 -8.48 -0.54
CA GLY A 46 5.36 -7.68 0.42
C GLY A 46 5.74 -6.20 0.54
N GLU A 47 6.84 -5.74 -0.03
CA GLU A 47 7.17 -4.32 -0.02
C GLU A 47 6.32 -3.56 -1.03
N THR A 48 5.45 -2.69 -0.51
CA THR A 48 4.76 -1.69 -1.31
C THR A 48 5.73 -0.56 -1.61
N LEU A 49 5.80 -0.13 -2.88
CA LEU A 49 6.66 0.97 -3.32
C LEU A 49 5.85 2.26 -3.43
N PRO A 50 6.47 3.44 -3.24
CA PRO A 50 5.82 4.71 -3.49
C PRO A 50 5.24 4.77 -4.91
N LEU A 51 4.07 5.41 -5.04
CA LEU A 51 3.45 5.66 -6.35
C LEU A 51 4.21 6.74 -7.12
N ALA A 52 3.90 6.87 -8.41
CA ALA A 52 4.51 7.88 -9.27
C ALA A 52 4.39 9.29 -8.67
N GLN A 53 5.42 10.14 -8.91
CA GLN A 53 5.52 11.49 -8.36
C GLN A 53 4.26 12.34 -8.57
N LYS A 54 3.58 12.21 -9.70
CA LYS A 54 2.34 12.95 -10.00
C LYS A 54 1.15 12.59 -9.11
N LEU A 55 1.23 11.50 -8.34
CA LEU A 55 0.21 11.07 -7.39
C LEU A 55 0.57 11.42 -5.94
N GLN A 56 1.78 11.91 -5.67
CA GLN A 56 2.23 12.21 -4.31
C GLN A 56 1.43 13.36 -3.66
N GLY A 57 1.41 13.39 -2.33
CA GLY A 57 0.78 14.44 -1.53
C GLY A 57 -0.73 14.36 -1.38
N LYS A 58 -1.40 13.41 -2.06
CA LYS A 58 -2.86 13.22 -1.94
C LYS A 58 -3.20 11.74 -1.99
N PRO A 59 -4.12 11.22 -1.15
CA PRO A 59 -4.57 9.84 -1.26
C PRO A 59 -5.12 9.55 -2.66
N VAL A 60 -4.94 8.32 -3.12
CA VAL A 60 -5.32 7.88 -4.46
C VAL A 60 -6.50 6.93 -4.37
N VAL A 61 -7.60 7.29 -5.02
CA VAL A 61 -8.78 6.44 -5.21
C VAL A 61 -8.64 5.74 -6.54
N VAL A 62 -8.58 4.42 -6.55
CA VAL A 62 -8.42 3.59 -7.74
C VAL A 62 -9.66 2.75 -7.95
N ASP A 63 -10.28 2.85 -9.12
CA ASP A 63 -11.47 2.07 -9.52
C ASP A 63 -11.13 1.09 -10.64
N ILE A 64 -11.56 -0.17 -10.50
CA ILE A 64 -11.53 -1.20 -11.55
C ILE A 64 -12.90 -1.25 -12.21
N TYR A 65 -13.01 -0.62 -13.36
CA TYR A 65 -14.25 -0.38 -14.08
C TYR A 65 -14.39 -1.26 -15.33
N ALA A 66 -15.63 -1.69 -15.61
CA ALA A 66 -16.02 -2.19 -16.94
C ALA A 66 -17.43 -1.73 -17.28
N SER A 67 -17.68 -1.42 -18.56
CA SER A 67 -18.97 -0.92 -19.02
C SER A 67 -20.14 -1.91 -18.89
N TRP A 68 -19.83 -3.20 -18.94
CA TRP A 68 -20.78 -4.30 -18.78
C TRP A 68 -21.04 -4.71 -17.32
N CYS A 69 -20.32 -4.13 -16.36
CA CYS A 69 -20.33 -4.53 -14.95
C CYS A 69 -21.54 -3.92 -14.20
N PRO A 70 -22.47 -4.71 -13.68
CA PRO A 70 -23.61 -4.18 -12.89
C PRO A 70 -23.16 -3.47 -11.60
N GLY A 71 -22.16 -4.02 -10.89
CA GLY A 71 -21.61 -3.41 -9.67
C GLY A 71 -20.97 -2.03 -9.94
N CYS A 72 -20.32 -1.85 -11.10
CA CYS A 72 -19.78 -0.55 -11.49
C CYS A 72 -20.90 0.48 -11.70
N LYS A 73 -22.03 0.07 -12.27
CA LYS A 73 -23.20 0.94 -12.40
C LYS A 73 -23.81 1.30 -11.06
N ASN A 74 -23.85 0.34 -10.12
CA ASN A 74 -24.34 0.57 -8.77
C ASN A 74 -23.50 1.61 -8.00
N ILE A 75 -22.18 1.56 -8.11
CA ILE A 75 -21.29 2.47 -7.37
C ILE A 75 -21.01 3.80 -8.09
N ALA A 76 -21.38 3.94 -9.36
CA ALA A 76 -21.08 5.12 -10.17
C ALA A 76 -21.59 6.45 -9.55
N PRO A 77 -22.82 6.55 -8.99
CA PRO A 77 -23.27 7.75 -8.31
C PRO A 77 -22.38 8.12 -7.12
N THR A 78 -22.02 7.14 -6.30
CA THR A 78 -21.14 7.31 -5.13
C THR A 78 -19.77 7.84 -5.54
N LEU A 79 -19.13 7.22 -6.56
CA LEU A 79 -17.84 7.67 -7.07
C LEU A 79 -17.91 9.08 -7.67
N SER A 80 -19.02 9.44 -8.33
CA SER A 80 -19.27 10.79 -8.84
C SER A 80 -19.32 11.81 -7.71
N GLN A 81 -20.07 11.53 -6.64
CA GLN A 81 -20.13 12.39 -5.46
C GLN A 81 -18.79 12.52 -4.76
N LEU A 82 -18.07 11.41 -4.57
CA LEU A 82 -16.72 11.44 -4.00
C LEU A 82 -15.77 12.31 -4.81
N LYS A 83 -15.83 12.22 -6.14
CA LYS A 83 -15.01 13.05 -7.03
C LYS A 83 -15.37 14.54 -6.92
N GLN A 84 -16.64 14.88 -6.74
CA GLN A 84 -17.07 16.26 -6.50
C GLN A 84 -16.56 16.79 -5.15
N GLN A 85 -16.66 16.00 -4.09
CA GLN A 85 -16.28 16.41 -2.73
C GLN A 85 -14.76 16.41 -2.52
N TYR A 86 -14.05 15.44 -3.09
CA TYR A 86 -12.64 15.16 -2.81
C TYR A 86 -11.70 15.39 -4.00
N GLY A 87 -12.17 15.78 -5.18
CA GLY A 87 -11.35 15.90 -6.40
C GLY A 87 -10.16 16.85 -6.30
N ARG A 88 -10.18 17.81 -5.35
CA ARG A 88 -9.03 18.66 -5.04
C ARG A 88 -8.13 18.09 -3.94
N LYS A 89 -8.62 17.16 -3.13
CA LYS A 89 -7.96 16.61 -1.96
C LYS A 89 -7.46 15.17 -2.17
N ALA A 90 -7.96 14.47 -3.18
CA ALA A 90 -7.60 13.12 -3.57
C ALA A 90 -7.39 13.01 -5.07
N SER A 91 -6.58 12.07 -5.52
CA SER A 91 -6.39 11.72 -6.93
C SER A 91 -7.30 10.54 -7.30
N PHE A 92 -8.00 10.62 -8.43
CA PHE A 92 -8.90 9.58 -8.90
C PHE A 92 -8.32 8.92 -10.15
N VAL A 93 -8.16 7.59 -10.12
CA VAL A 93 -7.63 6.76 -11.21
C VAL A 93 -8.66 5.70 -11.54
N VAL A 94 -9.02 5.57 -12.82
CA VAL A 94 -9.93 4.53 -13.30
C VAL A 94 -9.17 3.61 -14.24
N PHE A 95 -9.18 2.33 -13.95
CA PHE A 95 -8.66 1.28 -14.82
C PHE A 95 -9.83 0.59 -15.53
N ASP A 96 -10.01 0.89 -16.80
CA ASP A 96 -11.04 0.28 -17.64
C ASP A 96 -10.58 -1.10 -18.10
N VAL A 97 -11.36 -2.11 -17.75
CA VAL A 97 -11.14 -3.51 -18.14
C VAL A 97 -12.28 -4.05 -19.03
N THR A 98 -13.00 -3.16 -19.70
CA THR A 98 -14.14 -3.51 -20.56
C THR A 98 -13.78 -4.51 -21.67
N ASN A 99 -12.61 -4.35 -22.28
CA ASN A 99 -12.14 -5.19 -23.40
C ASN A 99 -10.61 -5.24 -23.46
N ALA A 100 -10.05 -6.05 -24.35
CA ALA A 100 -8.60 -6.23 -24.46
C ALA A 100 -7.82 -4.93 -24.75
N LYS A 101 -8.39 -3.99 -25.52
CA LYS A 101 -7.77 -2.70 -25.82
C LYS A 101 -7.69 -1.82 -24.57
N THR A 102 -8.79 -1.72 -23.82
CA THR A 102 -8.83 -0.92 -22.59
C THR A 102 -7.98 -1.54 -21.47
N ILE A 103 -7.96 -2.87 -21.35
CA ILE A 103 -7.06 -3.59 -20.43
C ILE A 103 -5.58 -3.26 -20.73
N LYS A 104 -5.18 -3.29 -22.02
CA LYS A 104 -3.79 -2.95 -22.41
C LYS A 104 -3.44 -1.50 -22.07
N ALA A 105 -4.36 -0.56 -22.30
CA ALA A 105 -4.19 0.85 -21.96
C ALA A 105 -4.10 1.05 -20.43
N SER A 106 -4.99 0.42 -19.67
CA SER A 106 -4.99 0.45 -18.21
C SER A 106 -3.73 -0.15 -17.60
N MET A 107 -3.21 -1.25 -18.17
CA MET A 107 -1.94 -1.83 -17.75
C MET A 107 -0.75 -0.86 -17.96
N LYS A 108 -0.71 -0.18 -19.13
CA LYS A 108 0.32 0.84 -19.39
C LYS A 108 0.23 1.95 -18.36
N MET A 109 -0.95 2.51 -18.13
CA MET A 109 -1.19 3.54 -17.12
C MET A 109 -0.83 3.05 -15.71
N ALA A 110 -1.18 1.83 -15.35
CA ALA A 110 -0.85 1.26 -14.05
C ALA A 110 0.67 1.17 -13.81
N LYS A 111 1.44 0.80 -14.83
CA LYS A 111 2.91 0.80 -14.78
C LYS A 111 3.47 2.20 -14.57
N GLU A 112 2.98 3.19 -15.31
CA GLU A 112 3.40 4.59 -15.20
C GLU A 112 3.06 5.22 -13.84
N LEU A 113 2.01 4.72 -13.18
CA LEU A 113 1.55 5.20 -11.88
C LEU A 113 2.17 4.47 -10.67
N GLY A 114 2.91 3.38 -10.89
CA GLY A 114 3.38 2.51 -9.82
C GLY A 114 2.29 1.57 -9.26
N LEU A 115 1.18 1.41 -9.99
CA LEU A 115 0.00 0.61 -9.60
C LEU A 115 -0.09 -0.75 -10.31
N ALA A 116 0.99 -1.20 -10.97
CA ALA A 116 0.96 -2.42 -11.78
C ALA A 116 0.61 -3.67 -10.96
N SER A 117 1.14 -3.81 -9.75
CA SER A 117 0.84 -4.92 -8.84
C SER A 117 -0.63 -4.93 -8.44
N PHE A 118 -1.17 -3.76 -8.04
CA PHE A 118 -2.58 -3.60 -7.72
C PHE A 118 -3.48 -3.97 -8.90
N PHE A 119 -3.18 -3.42 -10.09
CA PHE A 119 -3.95 -3.69 -11.30
C PHE A 119 -3.97 -5.20 -11.64
N ASN A 120 -2.81 -5.85 -11.63
CA ASN A 120 -2.71 -7.29 -11.93
C ASN A 120 -3.52 -8.15 -10.96
N ALA A 121 -3.51 -7.81 -9.67
CA ALA A 121 -4.25 -8.54 -8.63
C ALA A 121 -5.77 -8.32 -8.70
N ASN A 122 -6.24 -7.21 -9.32
CA ASN A 122 -7.64 -6.81 -9.25
C ASN A 122 -8.34 -6.66 -10.62
N LYS A 123 -7.65 -6.75 -11.76
CA LYS A 123 -8.22 -6.53 -13.10
C LYS A 123 -9.40 -7.43 -13.47
N SER A 124 -9.57 -8.57 -12.80
CA SER A 124 -10.73 -9.46 -12.95
C SER A 124 -11.85 -9.20 -11.94
N LYS A 125 -11.65 -8.26 -11.00
CA LYS A 125 -12.59 -7.92 -9.93
C LYS A 125 -13.16 -6.52 -10.21
N THR A 126 -14.07 -6.41 -11.14
CA THR A 126 -14.74 -5.14 -11.47
C THR A 126 -15.56 -4.62 -10.28
N SER A 127 -15.84 -3.30 -10.23
CA SER A 127 -16.41 -2.60 -9.06
C SER A 127 -15.55 -2.66 -7.78
N THR A 128 -14.27 -2.96 -7.92
CA THR A 128 -13.30 -2.80 -6.83
C THR A 128 -12.82 -1.36 -6.78
N VAL A 129 -12.94 -0.74 -5.62
CA VAL A 129 -12.40 0.60 -5.35
C VAL A 129 -11.42 0.51 -4.20
N ALA A 130 -10.21 1.02 -4.38
CA ALA A 130 -9.20 1.05 -3.34
C ALA A 130 -8.77 2.49 -3.04
N ILE A 131 -8.52 2.80 -1.77
CA ILE A 131 -7.88 4.03 -1.32
C ILE A 131 -6.45 3.67 -0.95
N ILE A 132 -5.48 4.34 -1.58
CA ILE A 132 -4.06 4.00 -1.50
C ILE A 132 -3.28 5.23 -1.02
N ASP A 133 -2.39 5.02 -0.06
CA ASP A 133 -1.39 6.01 0.34
C ASP A 133 -0.30 6.10 -0.74
N PRO A 134 -0.12 7.25 -1.40
CA PRO A 134 0.85 7.37 -2.49
C PRO A 134 2.30 7.32 -2.02
N ALA A 135 2.59 7.72 -0.79
CA ALA A 135 3.96 7.77 -0.27
C ALA A 135 4.54 6.37 -0.05
N THR A 136 3.68 5.40 0.28
CA THR A 136 4.08 4.02 0.58
C THR A 136 3.56 3.01 -0.43
N GLY A 137 2.53 3.36 -1.23
CA GLY A 137 1.80 2.42 -2.09
C GLY A 137 0.89 1.46 -1.31
N LYS A 138 0.72 1.67 0.00
CA LYS A 138 -0.11 0.82 0.86
C LYS A 138 -1.60 1.05 0.59
N ILE A 139 -2.35 -0.03 0.42
CA ILE A 139 -3.82 0.02 0.37
C ILE A 139 -4.32 0.29 1.79
N MET A 140 -4.97 1.42 1.98
CA MET A 140 -5.57 1.81 3.26
C MET A 140 -6.90 1.09 3.47
N GLN A 141 -7.71 1.03 2.41
CA GLN A 141 -8.98 0.30 2.38
C GLN A 141 -9.31 -0.11 0.95
N GLN A 142 -10.00 -1.25 0.81
CA GLN A 142 -10.53 -1.75 -0.46
C GLN A 142 -12.00 -2.11 -0.29
N PHE A 143 -12.82 -1.66 -1.22
CA PHE A 143 -14.25 -1.89 -1.27
C PHE A 143 -14.59 -2.70 -2.50
N GLN A 144 -15.67 -3.51 -2.42
CA GLN A 144 -16.19 -4.27 -3.53
C GLN A 144 -17.69 -4.00 -3.67
N ASN A 145 -18.10 -3.39 -4.79
CA ASN A 145 -19.52 -3.07 -5.07
C ASN A 145 -20.23 -2.36 -3.90
N ASN A 146 -19.54 -1.45 -3.23
CA ASN A 146 -20.05 -0.72 -2.08
C ASN A 146 -20.56 0.67 -2.54
N ALA A 147 -21.82 0.98 -2.30
CA ALA A 147 -22.43 2.27 -2.64
C ALA A 147 -22.49 3.25 -1.43
N GLU A 148 -22.01 2.83 -0.24
CA GLU A 148 -22.07 3.62 0.99
C GLU A 148 -21.00 4.70 1.02
N ILE A 149 -21.36 5.94 0.65
CA ILE A 149 -20.43 7.07 0.53
C ILE A 149 -19.67 7.38 1.83
N ASN A 150 -20.33 7.20 2.98
CA ASN A 150 -19.75 7.51 4.29
C ASN A 150 -18.54 6.63 4.61
N GLU A 151 -18.53 5.38 4.16
CA GLU A 151 -17.39 4.48 4.36
C GLU A 151 -16.15 4.96 3.60
N TYR A 152 -16.32 5.43 2.35
CA TYR A 152 -15.22 6.03 1.59
C TYR A 152 -14.74 7.34 2.20
N SER A 153 -15.70 8.21 2.59
CA SER A 153 -15.38 9.52 3.16
C SER A 153 -14.58 9.40 4.43
N SER A 154 -14.94 8.48 5.33
CA SER A 154 -14.22 8.23 6.59
C SER A 154 -12.75 7.86 6.35
N VAL A 155 -12.50 6.97 5.37
CA VAL A 155 -11.13 6.57 5.02
C VAL A 155 -10.37 7.71 4.33
N LEU A 156 -11.03 8.45 3.42
CA LEU A 156 -10.42 9.58 2.73
C LEU A 156 -10.04 10.70 3.67
N ASP A 157 -10.92 11.05 4.62
CA ASP A 157 -10.64 12.10 5.62
C ASP A 157 -9.43 11.72 6.49
N SER A 158 -9.37 10.45 6.92
CA SER A 158 -8.22 9.91 7.67
C SER A 158 -6.93 9.95 6.84
N ALA A 159 -6.99 9.55 5.56
CA ALA A 159 -5.85 9.56 4.65
C ALA A 159 -5.33 10.98 4.37
N ILE A 160 -6.24 11.95 4.21
CA ILE A 160 -5.90 13.36 3.99
C ILE A 160 -5.25 13.96 5.24
N ALA A 161 -5.74 13.61 6.43
CA ALA A 161 -5.13 14.07 7.68
C ALA A 161 -3.70 13.53 7.84
N GLN A 162 -3.46 12.27 7.50
CA GLN A 162 -2.13 11.64 7.54
C GLN A 162 -1.16 12.29 6.54
N SER A 163 -1.59 12.54 5.30
CA SER A 163 -0.74 13.15 4.27
C SER A 163 -0.29 14.57 4.65
N ARG A 164 -1.16 15.36 5.29
CA ARG A 164 -0.82 16.69 5.79
C ARG A 164 0.18 16.66 6.95
N GLY A 165 0.07 15.68 7.84
CA GLY A 165 1.01 15.49 8.94
C GLY A 165 2.42 15.14 8.46
N SER A 166 2.53 14.30 7.44
CA SER A 166 3.83 13.92 6.86
C SER A 166 4.51 15.07 6.09
N ASP A 167 3.74 15.91 5.42
CA ASP A 167 4.26 17.10 4.72
C ASP A 167 4.76 18.17 5.71
N ALA A 168 4.09 18.32 6.86
CA ALA A 168 4.51 19.25 7.91
C ALA A 168 5.85 18.86 8.55
N MET A 169 6.13 17.55 8.69
CA MET A 169 7.40 17.04 9.23
C MET A 169 8.56 17.05 8.21
N LYS A 170 8.27 17.19 6.91
CA LYS A 170 9.30 17.18 5.85
C LYS A 170 9.77 18.58 5.45
N LYS A 171 9.18 19.63 6.04
CA LYS A 171 9.61 21.01 5.79
C LYS A 171 10.78 21.34 6.71
N PRO A 172 11.99 21.66 6.14
CA PRO A 172 13.17 22.06 6.90
C PRO A 172 12.97 23.39 7.63
#